data_20784f654255745c05234825a948ea8a
#
_entry.id   20784f654255745c05234825a948ea8a
#
_cell.length_a   1.000
_cell.length_b   1.000
_cell.length_c   1.000
_cell.angle_alpha   90.00
_cell.angle_beta   90.00
_cell.angle_gamma   90.00
#
_symmetry.space_group_name_H-M   'P 1'
#
loop_
_entity.id
_entity.type
_entity.pdbx_description
1 polymer ?
#
loop_
_entity_poly.entity_id
_entity_poly.type
_entity_poly.pdbx_seq_one_letter_code
_entity_poly.pdbx_strand_id
1 'polypeptide(L)'
;MSYGKSEAADLILNACRELKEHKLIIRTWGNISARISSELMLITPSGRDYDTLTAEDLVTVNIYSGLCDEGKTPSSEAGVHMACYQNRPEVNFVIHTHQPYASALSVLGHDIKLGERVADSVKELLGEVIACASYGPNGSKKINKAVTQCLVEHPDTSHVLMKNHGALCFAEDYEKAFKVAYTLEALSEKVYERYISAEMVPLKEQVRRFKVEKEHLEAVVERSAKKTVPQVQIIQSVTDNVDRDDEKVGMWILHVRSEYIVKMSQLDSTMKAYLDDLAQIAGPSIRCISAGSPHKMVMKVLGSADAILVHNDGAYCTGSTYDEALCVAEVMEKGCLAAYLAMIRGAAPLGFFDAFKDRRTYTKKYSKLMTQE
;
A
#
# COMPACT_ATOMS: atom_id res chain seq x y z
N MET A 1 0.08 16.66 -25.56
CA MET A 1 1.11 16.10 -26.50
C MET A 1 1.90 15.06 -25.75
N SER A 2 2.27 13.93 -26.37
CA SER A 2 3.14 12.92 -25.76
C SER A 2 4.55 13.48 -25.52
N TYR A 3 5.25 12.91 -24.56
CA TYR A 3 6.64 13.28 -24.23
C TYR A 3 7.64 12.69 -25.26
N GLY A 4 8.80 13.32 -25.40
CA GLY A 4 9.96 12.67 -26.00
C GLY A 4 10.46 11.54 -25.09
N LYS A 5 11.08 10.47 -25.65
CA LYS A 5 11.51 9.29 -24.85
C LYS A 5 12.50 9.67 -23.75
N SER A 6 13.46 10.58 -24.02
CA SER A 6 14.41 11.05 -22.99
C SER A 6 13.71 11.84 -21.88
N GLU A 7 12.84 12.77 -22.26
CA GLU A 7 12.05 13.58 -21.33
C GLU A 7 11.17 12.69 -20.44
N ALA A 8 10.48 11.70 -21.03
CA ALA A 8 9.67 10.73 -20.30
C ALA A 8 10.51 9.94 -19.29
N ALA A 9 11.74 9.56 -19.65
CA ALA A 9 12.64 8.85 -18.74
C ALA A 9 13.01 9.73 -17.54
N ASP A 10 13.40 10.98 -17.77
CA ASP A 10 13.76 11.92 -16.70
C ASP A 10 12.57 12.17 -15.76
N LEU A 11 11.36 12.35 -16.31
CA LEU A 11 10.15 12.54 -15.51
C LEU A 11 9.80 11.30 -14.69
N ILE A 12 9.92 10.09 -15.24
CA ILE A 12 9.67 8.85 -14.51
C ILE A 12 10.67 8.70 -13.35
N LEU A 13 11.95 8.94 -13.57
CA LEU A 13 12.99 8.86 -12.53
C LEU A 13 12.78 9.92 -11.44
N ASN A 14 12.35 11.12 -11.80
CA ASN A 14 11.96 12.15 -10.84
C ASN A 14 10.74 11.71 -10.02
N ALA A 15 9.74 11.16 -10.70
CA ALA A 15 8.53 10.64 -10.04
C ALA A 15 8.83 9.53 -9.03
N CYS A 16 9.76 8.63 -9.34
CA CYS A 16 10.19 7.58 -8.38
C CYS A 16 10.71 8.17 -7.07
N ARG A 17 11.53 9.24 -7.15
CA ARG A 17 12.06 9.95 -5.98
C ARG A 17 10.95 10.67 -5.22
N GLU A 18 10.14 11.46 -5.92
CA GLU A 18 9.05 12.25 -5.34
C GLU A 18 8.02 11.38 -4.61
N LEU A 19 7.64 10.23 -5.19
CA LEU A 19 6.72 9.27 -4.55
C LEU A 19 7.28 8.70 -3.23
N LYS A 20 8.58 8.42 -3.17
CA LYS A 20 9.26 7.96 -1.94
C LYS A 20 9.32 9.07 -0.89
N GLU A 21 9.76 10.27 -1.27
CA GLU A 21 9.87 11.43 -0.37
C GLU A 21 8.53 11.78 0.28
N HIS A 22 7.45 11.70 -0.48
CA HIS A 22 6.10 12.00 -0.01
C HIS A 22 5.35 10.78 0.53
N LYS A 23 6.00 9.61 0.66
CA LYS A 23 5.42 8.38 1.22
C LYS A 23 4.14 7.91 0.51
N LEU A 24 4.04 8.18 -0.79
CA LEU A 24 2.95 7.69 -1.63
C LEU A 24 3.16 6.25 -2.10
N ILE A 25 4.39 5.76 -1.96
CA ILE A 25 4.76 4.36 -2.16
C ILE A 25 5.63 3.89 -1.00
N ILE A 26 5.65 2.57 -0.79
CA ILE A 26 6.57 1.89 0.11
C ILE A 26 7.51 1.06 -0.76
N ARG A 27 8.81 1.33 -0.71
CA ARG A 27 9.82 0.73 -1.60
C ARG A 27 9.46 0.87 -3.08
N THR A 28 9.23 -0.28 -3.74
CA THR A 28 8.91 -0.42 -5.16
C THR A 28 7.47 -0.85 -5.41
N TRP A 29 6.59 -0.82 -4.39
CA TRP A 29 5.17 -1.01 -4.56
C TRP A 29 4.53 0.25 -5.12
N GLY A 30 4.26 0.18 -6.37
CA GLY A 30 3.84 1.26 -7.24
C GLY A 30 4.61 1.19 -8.55
N ASN A 31 4.16 1.89 -9.54
CA ASN A 31 4.80 1.96 -10.85
C ASN A 31 4.34 3.23 -11.58
N ILE A 32 5.16 3.66 -12.52
CA ILE A 32 5.00 4.95 -13.17
C ILE A 32 5.20 4.76 -14.66
N SER A 33 4.36 5.42 -15.46
CA SER A 33 4.54 5.45 -16.91
C SER A 33 4.26 6.82 -17.51
N ALA A 34 4.87 7.06 -18.65
CA ALA A 34 4.64 8.24 -19.48
C ALA A 34 4.38 7.82 -20.93
N ARG A 35 3.39 8.47 -21.58
CA ARG A 35 3.10 8.25 -23.00
C ARG A 35 4.18 8.91 -23.86
N ILE A 36 4.79 8.15 -24.76
CA ILE A 36 5.83 8.64 -25.67
C ILE A 36 5.37 8.71 -27.14
N SER A 37 4.23 8.11 -27.45
CA SER A 37 3.54 8.28 -28.74
C SER A 37 2.08 7.86 -28.61
N SER A 38 1.30 7.93 -29.69
CA SER A 38 -0.08 7.42 -29.73
C SER A 38 -0.20 5.95 -29.35
N GLU A 39 0.86 5.14 -29.54
CA GLU A 39 0.85 3.69 -29.37
C GLU A 39 1.81 3.19 -28.30
N LEU A 40 2.71 4.04 -27.81
CA LEU A 40 3.80 3.62 -26.93
C LEU A 40 3.78 4.37 -25.59
N MET A 41 4.03 3.66 -24.52
CA MET A 41 4.38 4.20 -23.21
C MET A 41 5.77 3.72 -22.78
N LEU A 42 6.45 4.53 -21.97
CA LEU A 42 7.62 4.15 -21.21
C LEU A 42 7.16 3.87 -19.78
N ILE A 43 7.61 2.76 -19.16
CA ILE A 43 7.16 2.34 -17.83
C ILE A 43 8.32 1.79 -16.99
N THR A 44 8.23 1.91 -15.66
CA THR A 44 9.16 1.29 -14.73
C THR A 44 9.19 -0.24 -14.89
N PRO A 45 10.37 -0.88 -14.75
CA PRO A 45 10.51 -2.33 -14.82
C PRO A 45 9.96 -3.03 -13.59
N SER A 46 9.75 -4.34 -13.67
CA SER A 46 9.34 -5.18 -12.54
C SER A 46 10.50 -5.46 -11.59
N GLY A 47 10.32 -5.18 -10.28
CA GLY A 47 11.23 -5.64 -9.21
C GLY A 47 12.60 -4.97 -9.15
N ARG A 48 12.77 -3.78 -9.72
CA ARG A 48 13.99 -2.97 -9.60
C ARG A 48 13.84 -1.92 -8.51
N ASP A 49 14.90 -1.71 -7.75
CA ASP A 49 14.94 -0.63 -6.74
C ASP A 49 14.93 0.73 -7.43
N TYR A 50 14.12 1.64 -6.94
CA TYR A 50 13.98 2.99 -7.49
C TYR A 50 15.18 3.89 -7.19
N ASP A 51 15.98 3.58 -6.17
CA ASP A 51 17.20 4.34 -5.84
C ASP A 51 18.32 4.07 -6.85
N THR A 52 18.32 2.90 -7.47
CA THR A 52 19.33 2.48 -8.45
C THR A 52 18.83 2.49 -9.90
N LEU A 53 17.54 2.88 -10.11
CA LEU A 53 16.90 2.85 -11.42
C LEU A 53 17.51 3.89 -12.36
N THR A 54 17.83 3.46 -13.57
CA THR A 54 18.35 4.32 -14.65
C THR A 54 17.38 4.41 -15.85
N ALA A 55 17.62 5.34 -16.75
CA ALA A 55 16.80 5.50 -17.97
C ALA A 55 16.83 4.25 -18.87
N GLU A 56 17.95 3.52 -18.89
CA GLU A 56 18.14 2.28 -19.66
C GLU A 56 17.32 1.12 -19.10
N ASP A 57 16.97 1.14 -17.81
CA ASP A 57 16.15 0.11 -17.17
C ASP A 57 14.67 0.23 -17.56
N LEU A 58 14.22 1.44 -17.93
CA LEU A 58 12.85 1.68 -18.31
C LEU A 58 12.45 0.87 -19.55
N VAL A 59 11.19 0.46 -19.61
CA VAL A 59 10.68 -0.46 -20.64
C VAL A 59 9.67 0.26 -21.52
N THR A 60 9.91 0.22 -22.83
CA THR A 60 8.91 0.66 -23.81
C THR A 60 7.87 -0.44 -23.99
N VAL A 61 6.59 -0.08 -23.89
CA VAL A 61 5.47 -1.01 -24.05
C VAL A 61 4.46 -0.44 -25.04
N ASN A 62 4.00 -1.26 -25.97
CA ASN A 62 2.90 -0.89 -26.86
C ASN A 62 1.57 -0.94 -26.07
N ILE A 63 0.86 0.18 -26.03
CA ILE A 63 -0.35 0.41 -25.23
C ILE A 63 -1.49 -0.56 -25.62
N TYR A 64 -1.55 -1.02 -26.87
CA TYR A 64 -2.64 -1.86 -27.37
C TYR A 64 -2.31 -3.35 -27.34
N SER A 65 -1.11 -3.72 -27.77
CA SER A 65 -0.70 -5.13 -27.86
C SER A 65 -0.04 -5.66 -26.59
N GLY A 66 0.53 -4.77 -25.75
CA GLY A 66 1.34 -5.14 -24.58
C GLY A 66 2.73 -5.66 -24.94
N LEU A 67 3.13 -5.64 -26.24
CA LEU A 67 4.48 -5.98 -26.65
C LEU A 67 5.48 -4.96 -26.07
N CYS A 68 6.61 -5.44 -25.59
CA CYS A 68 7.64 -4.60 -24.97
C CYS A 68 9.02 -4.83 -25.61
N ASP A 69 9.97 -3.99 -25.24
CA ASP A 69 11.38 -4.11 -25.64
C ASP A 69 11.91 -5.52 -25.36
N GLU A 70 12.66 -6.09 -26.33
CA GLU A 70 13.24 -7.42 -26.22
C GLU A 70 14.19 -7.52 -25.02
N GLY A 71 14.09 -8.60 -24.25
CA GLY A 71 14.92 -8.87 -23.08
C GLY A 71 14.56 -8.07 -21.82
N LYS A 72 13.57 -7.15 -21.90
CA LYS A 72 13.10 -6.38 -20.73
C LYS A 72 11.77 -6.90 -20.20
N THR A 73 11.54 -6.68 -18.90
CA THR A 73 10.29 -7.07 -18.24
C THR A 73 9.65 -5.81 -17.63
N PRO A 74 8.53 -5.32 -18.16
CA PRO A 74 7.82 -4.17 -17.59
C PRO A 74 7.20 -4.55 -16.24
N SER A 75 6.73 -3.53 -15.50
CA SER A 75 5.90 -3.75 -14.31
C SER A 75 4.81 -4.78 -14.59
N SER A 76 4.58 -5.67 -13.63
CA SER A 76 3.49 -6.66 -13.69
C SER A 76 2.10 -6.01 -13.83
N GLU A 77 2.01 -4.70 -13.54
CA GLU A 77 0.80 -3.90 -13.62
C GLU A 77 0.74 -2.96 -14.84
N ALA A 78 1.61 -3.15 -15.81
CA ALA A 78 1.55 -2.40 -17.08
C ALA A 78 0.14 -2.39 -17.70
N GLY A 79 -0.65 -3.45 -17.47
CA GLY A 79 -2.01 -3.58 -17.99
C GLY A 79 -3.00 -2.54 -17.46
N VAL A 80 -2.89 -2.06 -16.22
CA VAL A 80 -3.76 -0.99 -15.70
C VAL A 80 -3.36 0.38 -16.27
N HIS A 81 -2.06 0.61 -16.53
CA HIS A 81 -1.60 1.80 -17.26
C HIS A 81 -2.10 1.79 -18.71
N MET A 82 -2.00 0.65 -19.38
CA MET A 82 -2.54 0.48 -20.73
C MET A 82 -4.04 0.80 -20.76
N ALA A 83 -4.80 0.31 -19.77
CA ALA A 83 -6.22 0.62 -19.65
C ALA A 83 -6.50 2.12 -19.55
N CYS A 84 -5.69 2.86 -18.77
CA CYS A 84 -5.77 4.31 -18.71
C CYS A 84 -5.53 4.96 -20.08
N TYR A 85 -4.42 4.64 -20.72
CA TYR A 85 -4.07 5.25 -22.00
C TYR A 85 -5.05 4.91 -23.13
N GLN A 86 -5.62 3.70 -23.12
CA GLN A 86 -6.62 3.26 -24.11
C GLN A 86 -7.95 4.00 -23.95
N ASN A 87 -8.36 4.32 -22.72
CA ASN A 87 -9.65 4.95 -22.43
C ASN A 87 -9.54 6.47 -22.24
N ARG A 88 -8.33 7.02 -22.17
CA ARG A 88 -8.04 8.43 -21.95
C ARG A 88 -6.93 8.89 -22.90
N PRO A 89 -7.26 9.28 -24.15
CA PRO A 89 -6.26 9.71 -25.13
C PRO A 89 -5.53 11.00 -24.71
N GLU A 90 -6.14 11.82 -23.86
CA GLU A 90 -5.55 13.04 -23.30
C GLU A 90 -4.48 12.76 -22.25
N VAL A 91 -4.51 11.60 -21.59
CA VAL A 91 -3.58 11.25 -20.51
C VAL A 91 -2.20 10.93 -21.08
N ASN A 92 -1.18 11.56 -20.50
CA ASN A 92 0.22 11.32 -20.86
C ASN A 92 1.09 10.86 -19.68
N PHE A 93 0.60 10.96 -18.44
CA PHE A 93 1.31 10.50 -17.25
C PHE A 93 0.38 9.71 -16.33
N VAL A 94 0.85 8.52 -15.88
CA VAL A 94 0.10 7.61 -15.00
C VAL A 94 0.99 7.16 -13.86
N ILE A 95 0.48 7.29 -12.65
CA ILE A 95 1.14 6.91 -11.39
C ILE A 95 0.25 5.89 -10.67
N HIS A 96 0.79 4.71 -10.41
CA HIS A 96 0.18 3.77 -9.46
C HIS A 96 0.85 3.91 -8.10
N THR A 97 0.03 4.12 -7.07
CA THR A 97 0.48 4.36 -5.70
C THR A 97 -0.12 3.37 -4.71
N HIS A 98 0.56 3.20 -3.58
CA HIS A 98 0.06 2.48 -2.41
C HIS A 98 -0.06 3.43 -1.21
N GLN A 99 -0.51 4.65 -1.45
CA GLN A 99 -0.67 5.70 -0.45
C GLN A 99 -1.66 5.28 0.66
N PRO A 100 -1.39 5.62 1.93
CA PRO A 100 -2.04 5.01 3.10
C PRO A 100 -3.57 5.12 3.12
N TYR A 101 -4.12 6.33 3.04
CA TYR A 101 -5.55 6.55 3.21
C TYR A 101 -6.37 6.13 1.98
N ALA A 102 -5.86 6.39 0.77
CA ALA A 102 -6.53 5.91 -0.43
C ALA A 102 -6.55 4.38 -0.50
N SER A 103 -5.45 3.71 -0.15
CA SER A 103 -5.44 2.24 -0.02
C SER A 103 -6.41 1.76 1.06
N ALA A 104 -6.49 2.45 2.21
CA ALA A 104 -7.46 2.09 3.25
C ALA A 104 -8.91 2.24 2.76
N LEU A 105 -9.24 3.31 2.01
CA LEU A 105 -10.58 3.47 1.43
C LEU A 105 -10.88 2.41 0.37
N SER A 106 -9.88 1.93 -0.35
CA SER A 106 -10.06 0.92 -1.40
C SER A 106 -10.68 -0.39 -0.90
N VAL A 107 -10.51 -0.72 0.41
CA VAL A 107 -11.07 -1.94 1.01
C VAL A 107 -12.60 -1.96 1.02
N LEU A 108 -13.23 -0.77 0.95
CA LEU A 108 -14.68 -0.63 0.91
C LEU A 108 -15.25 -1.20 -0.40
N GLY A 109 -14.50 -1.10 -1.51
CA GLY A 109 -14.83 -1.71 -2.80
C GLY A 109 -16.05 -1.13 -3.50
N HIS A 110 -16.35 0.13 -3.26
CA HIS A 110 -17.40 0.89 -3.93
C HIS A 110 -17.01 2.36 -4.05
N ASP A 111 -17.65 3.09 -4.94
CA ASP A 111 -17.47 4.53 -5.11
C ASP A 111 -17.89 5.30 -3.87
N ILE A 112 -17.16 6.37 -3.58
CA ILE A 112 -17.46 7.27 -2.48
C ILE A 112 -17.85 8.64 -3.05
N LYS A 113 -19.13 8.99 -2.92
CA LYS A 113 -19.64 10.28 -3.39
C LYS A 113 -19.05 11.42 -2.56
N LEU A 114 -18.56 12.44 -3.27
CA LEU A 114 -18.09 13.67 -2.66
C LEU A 114 -19.29 14.52 -2.24
N GLY A 115 -19.30 14.94 -0.98
CA GLY A 115 -20.38 15.79 -0.46
C GLY A 115 -20.23 17.24 -0.90
N GLU A 116 -21.28 18.05 -0.65
CA GLU A 116 -21.32 19.48 -0.96
C GLU A 116 -20.21 20.31 -0.28
N ARG A 117 -19.64 19.80 0.83
CA ARG A 117 -18.56 20.47 1.58
C ARG A 117 -17.18 20.31 0.94
N VAL A 118 -17.05 19.49 -0.10
CA VAL A 118 -15.80 19.34 -0.86
C VAL A 118 -15.72 20.52 -1.84
N ALA A 119 -14.59 21.23 -1.84
CA ALA A 119 -14.37 22.38 -2.69
C ALA A 119 -14.51 22.03 -4.19
N ASP A 120 -15.09 22.93 -4.98
CA ASP A 120 -15.30 22.71 -6.41
C ASP A 120 -14.00 22.43 -7.15
N SER A 121 -12.91 23.10 -6.81
CA SER A 121 -11.57 22.84 -7.38
C SER A 121 -11.06 21.41 -7.15
N VAL A 122 -11.47 20.75 -6.07
CA VAL A 122 -11.15 19.34 -5.80
C VAL A 122 -12.02 18.44 -6.68
N LYS A 123 -13.30 18.77 -6.86
CA LYS A 123 -14.21 18.02 -7.74
C LYS A 123 -13.84 18.20 -9.22
N GLU A 124 -13.41 19.38 -9.63
CA GLU A 124 -12.87 19.62 -10.97
C GLU A 124 -11.62 18.77 -11.26
N LEU A 125 -10.79 18.54 -10.23
CA LEU A 125 -9.57 17.74 -10.37
C LEU A 125 -9.84 16.23 -10.33
N LEU A 126 -10.70 15.78 -9.39
CA LEU A 126 -10.87 14.35 -9.09
C LEU A 126 -12.18 13.76 -9.65
N GLY A 127 -13.15 14.59 -10.04
CA GLY A 127 -14.51 14.17 -10.36
C GLY A 127 -15.45 14.26 -9.14
N GLU A 128 -16.70 13.85 -9.32
CA GLU A 128 -17.75 13.91 -8.27
C GLU A 128 -17.71 12.73 -7.27
N VAL A 129 -16.87 11.74 -7.53
CA VAL A 129 -16.73 10.54 -6.70
C VAL A 129 -15.26 10.16 -6.55
N ILE A 130 -14.88 9.53 -5.43
CA ILE A 130 -13.67 8.71 -5.39
C ILE A 130 -14.07 7.37 -6.02
N ALA A 131 -13.66 7.17 -7.27
CA ALA A 131 -14.04 6.00 -8.07
C ALA A 131 -13.26 4.75 -7.63
N CYS A 132 -13.93 3.58 -7.55
CA CYS A 132 -13.33 2.35 -7.07
C CYS A 132 -13.63 1.18 -8.00
N ALA A 133 -12.59 0.65 -8.65
CA ALA A 133 -12.68 -0.55 -9.46
C ALA A 133 -12.90 -1.81 -8.58
N SER A 134 -13.65 -2.77 -9.09
CA SER A 134 -13.88 -4.05 -8.42
C SER A 134 -12.59 -4.86 -8.27
N TYR A 135 -12.58 -5.81 -7.32
CA TYR A 135 -11.39 -6.61 -7.02
C TYR A 135 -10.91 -7.47 -8.20
N GLY A 136 -9.64 -7.41 -8.44
CA GLY A 136 -8.87 -8.33 -9.29
C GLY A 136 -7.48 -8.58 -8.68
N PRO A 137 -6.95 -9.82 -8.75
CA PRO A 137 -5.60 -10.10 -8.28
C PRO A 137 -4.58 -9.24 -9.02
N ASN A 138 -3.54 -8.81 -8.30
CA ASN A 138 -2.45 -8.00 -8.84
C ASN A 138 -1.86 -8.61 -10.13
N GLY A 139 -1.60 -7.77 -11.14
CA GLY A 139 -1.05 -8.15 -12.44
C GLY A 139 -1.96 -9.04 -13.31
N SER A 140 -3.23 -9.23 -12.94
CA SER A 140 -4.15 -10.10 -13.66
C SER A 140 -4.98 -9.37 -14.71
N LYS A 141 -5.46 -10.11 -15.74
CA LYS A 141 -6.43 -9.57 -16.69
C LYS A 141 -7.74 -9.12 -16.02
N LYS A 142 -8.05 -9.63 -14.81
CA LYS A 142 -9.26 -9.26 -14.08
C LYS A 142 -9.18 -7.84 -13.54
N ILE A 143 -8.05 -7.44 -12.93
CA ILE A 143 -7.88 -6.06 -12.46
C ILE A 143 -7.85 -5.07 -13.63
N ASN A 144 -7.21 -5.44 -14.77
CA ASN A 144 -7.21 -4.59 -15.97
C ASN A 144 -8.63 -4.32 -16.48
N LYS A 145 -9.48 -5.36 -16.54
CA LYS A 145 -10.89 -5.22 -16.92
C LYS A 145 -11.68 -4.37 -15.91
N ALA A 146 -11.43 -4.56 -14.62
CA ALA A 146 -12.11 -3.79 -13.58
C ALA A 146 -11.76 -2.30 -13.66
N VAL A 147 -10.49 -1.97 -13.89
CA VAL A 147 -10.04 -0.59 -14.10
C VAL A 147 -10.65 -0.01 -15.39
N THR A 148 -10.63 -0.75 -16.50
CA THR A 148 -11.28 -0.32 -17.75
C THR A 148 -12.76 0.00 -17.54
N GLN A 149 -13.49 -0.87 -16.85
CA GLN A 149 -14.93 -0.65 -16.58
C GLN A 149 -15.14 0.60 -15.72
N CYS A 150 -14.36 0.77 -14.65
CA CYS A 150 -14.42 1.95 -13.79
C CYS A 150 -14.15 3.26 -14.57
N LEU A 151 -13.17 3.24 -15.48
CA LEU A 151 -12.88 4.39 -16.35
C LEU A 151 -14.03 4.72 -17.30
N VAL A 152 -14.74 3.72 -17.81
CA VAL A 152 -15.91 3.92 -18.67
C VAL A 152 -17.11 4.47 -17.89
N GLU A 153 -17.33 3.97 -16.68
CA GLU A 153 -18.41 4.40 -15.78
C GLU A 153 -18.20 5.82 -15.23
N HIS A 154 -16.94 6.25 -15.10
CA HIS A 154 -16.55 7.57 -14.57
C HIS A 154 -15.68 8.33 -15.58
N PRO A 155 -16.26 8.89 -16.65
CA PRO A 155 -15.48 9.53 -17.72
C PRO A 155 -14.69 10.76 -17.26
N ASP A 156 -15.10 11.44 -16.20
CA ASP A 156 -14.47 12.66 -15.70
C ASP A 156 -13.46 12.40 -14.57
N THR A 157 -13.26 11.14 -14.14
CA THR A 157 -12.31 10.85 -13.08
C THR A 157 -10.86 10.91 -13.56
N SER A 158 -9.97 11.40 -12.71
CA SER A 158 -8.51 11.42 -12.88
C SER A 158 -7.80 10.36 -12.02
N HIS A 159 -8.57 9.49 -11.35
CA HIS A 159 -8.05 8.44 -10.48
C HIS A 159 -8.97 7.23 -10.43
N VAL A 160 -8.42 6.10 -10.02
CA VAL A 160 -9.19 4.88 -9.72
C VAL A 160 -8.59 4.22 -8.48
N LEU A 161 -9.38 4.05 -7.41
CA LEU A 161 -9.02 3.12 -6.35
C LEU A 161 -9.18 1.68 -6.88
N MET A 162 -8.21 0.85 -6.64
CA MET A 162 -8.29 -0.59 -6.96
C MET A 162 -8.58 -1.35 -5.68
N LYS A 163 -9.74 -2.01 -5.61
CA LYS A 163 -10.21 -2.68 -4.39
C LYS A 163 -9.15 -3.59 -3.76
N ASN A 164 -8.88 -3.37 -2.45
CA ASN A 164 -7.91 -4.10 -1.62
C ASN A 164 -6.44 -3.96 -2.08
N HIS A 165 -6.12 -2.89 -2.83
CA HIS A 165 -4.82 -2.73 -3.44
C HIS A 165 -4.23 -1.33 -3.19
N GLY A 166 -4.50 -0.39 -4.08
CA GLY A 166 -3.96 0.97 -4.05
C GLY A 166 -4.74 1.90 -4.95
N ALA A 167 -4.08 2.92 -5.47
CA ALA A 167 -4.69 3.92 -6.35
C ALA A 167 -3.91 4.07 -7.65
N LEU A 168 -4.64 4.36 -8.72
CA LEU A 168 -4.12 4.78 -10.00
C LEU A 168 -4.49 6.24 -10.18
N CYS A 169 -3.50 7.12 -10.38
CA CYS A 169 -3.65 8.56 -10.60
C CYS A 169 -3.09 8.92 -11.96
N PHE A 170 -3.79 9.74 -12.74
CA PHE A 170 -3.40 10.02 -14.12
C PHE A 170 -3.85 11.41 -14.58
N ALA A 171 -3.08 11.99 -15.48
CA ALA A 171 -3.39 13.29 -16.07
C ALA A 171 -2.69 13.49 -17.42
N GLU A 172 -2.96 14.65 -18.03
CA GLU A 172 -2.32 15.08 -19.25
C GLU A 172 -0.82 15.37 -19.12
N ASP A 173 -0.33 15.61 -17.89
CA ASP A 173 1.09 15.87 -17.61
C ASP A 173 1.50 15.38 -16.20
N TYR A 174 2.82 15.47 -15.94
CA TYR A 174 3.47 15.08 -14.71
C TYR A 174 2.93 15.84 -13.50
N GLU A 175 2.93 17.18 -13.56
CA GLU A 175 2.56 18.04 -12.43
C GLU A 175 1.11 17.80 -12.01
N LYS A 176 0.22 17.67 -12.99
CA LYS A 176 -1.19 17.41 -12.69
C LYS A 176 -1.42 16.00 -12.17
N ALA A 177 -0.69 14.99 -12.65
CA ALA A 177 -0.78 13.63 -12.12
C ALA A 177 -0.37 13.55 -10.63
N PHE A 178 0.69 14.27 -10.24
CA PHE A 178 1.08 14.41 -8.83
C PHE A 178 0.06 15.19 -8.02
N LYS A 179 -0.47 16.29 -8.56
CA LYS A 179 -1.55 17.03 -7.92
C LYS A 179 -2.76 16.15 -7.66
N VAL A 180 -3.12 15.27 -8.60
CA VAL A 180 -4.18 14.26 -8.41
C VAL A 180 -3.84 13.33 -7.25
N ALA A 181 -2.62 12.76 -7.23
CA ALA A 181 -2.21 11.83 -6.18
C ALA A 181 -2.23 12.45 -4.78
N TYR A 182 -1.66 13.66 -4.62
CA TYR A 182 -1.67 14.38 -3.35
C TYR A 182 -3.07 14.78 -2.89
N THR A 183 -3.90 15.28 -3.82
CA THR A 183 -5.26 15.68 -3.49
C THR A 183 -6.13 14.49 -3.12
N LEU A 184 -5.95 13.36 -3.81
CA LEU A 184 -6.64 12.11 -3.50
C LEU A 184 -6.28 11.62 -2.10
N GLU A 185 -5.00 11.62 -1.72
CA GLU A 185 -4.57 11.18 -0.39
C GLU A 185 -5.14 12.09 0.70
N ALA A 186 -4.99 13.41 0.57
CA ALA A 186 -5.51 14.38 1.54
C ALA A 186 -7.05 14.34 1.67
N LEU A 187 -7.76 14.08 0.57
CA LEU A 187 -9.20 13.88 0.61
C LEU A 187 -9.56 12.54 1.26
N SER A 188 -8.81 11.49 0.95
CA SER A 188 -9.00 10.15 1.51
C SER A 188 -8.82 10.15 3.03
N GLU A 189 -7.85 10.88 3.56
CA GLU A 189 -7.66 11.09 5.01
C GLU A 189 -8.92 11.68 5.65
N LYS A 190 -9.44 12.79 5.11
CA LYS A 190 -10.66 13.44 5.63
C LYS A 190 -11.89 12.52 5.55
N VAL A 191 -12.02 11.75 4.48
CA VAL A 191 -13.11 10.79 4.33
C VAL A 191 -12.97 9.66 5.34
N TYR A 192 -11.75 9.15 5.52
CA TYR A 192 -11.43 8.13 6.51
C TYR A 192 -11.79 8.59 7.93
N GLU A 193 -11.31 9.78 8.34
CA GLU A 193 -11.62 10.37 9.65
C GLU A 193 -13.13 10.53 9.87
N ARG A 194 -13.86 10.97 8.85
CA ARG A 194 -15.32 11.07 8.92
C ARG A 194 -15.97 9.70 9.13
N TYR A 195 -15.48 8.67 8.46
CA TYR A 195 -16.04 7.33 8.57
C TYR A 195 -15.81 6.69 9.95
N ILE A 196 -14.64 6.88 10.54
CA ILE A 196 -14.35 6.40 11.89
C ILE A 196 -15.04 7.23 12.98
N SER A 197 -15.20 8.56 12.79
CA SER A 197 -15.86 9.45 13.77
C SER A 197 -17.37 9.24 13.81
N ALA A 198 -18.02 9.03 12.66
CA ALA A 198 -19.46 8.87 12.56
C ALA A 198 -19.98 7.61 13.30
N GLU A 199 -19.15 6.60 13.47
CA GLU A 199 -19.51 5.33 14.12
C GLU A 199 -19.01 5.18 15.57
N MET A 200 -18.27 6.17 16.07
CA MET A 200 -17.89 6.18 17.50
C MET A 200 -19.11 6.26 18.45
N VAL A 201 -20.30 6.63 17.95
CA VAL A 201 -21.53 6.73 18.74
C VAL A 201 -22.21 5.36 19.00
N PRO A 202 -22.30 4.42 18.03
CA PRO A 202 -22.85 3.07 18.27
C PRO A 202 -21.83 2.09 18.85
N LEU A 203 -20.54 2.26 18.62
CA LEU A 203 -19.48 1.37 19.13
C LEU A 203 -19.41 1.33 20.67
N LYS A 204 -20.00 2.31 21.37
CA LYS A 204 -20.09 2.28 22.83
C LYS A 204 -20.77 1.02 23.38
N GLU A 205 -21.61 0.35 22.61
CA GLU A 205 -22.23 -0.93 23.04
C GLU A 205 -21.41 -2.17 22.62
N GLN A 206 -20.70 -2.14 21.50
CA GLN A 206 -19.83 -3.25 21.10
C GLN A 206 -18.47 -3.19 21.85
N VAL A 207 -17.95 -2.01 22.13
CA VAL A 207 -16.75 -1.77 22.94
C VAL A 207 -16.98 -2.09 24.44
N ARG A 208 -18.21 -2.30 24.90
CA ARG A 208 -18.46 -2.86 26.27
C ARG A 208 -17.81 -4.23 26.51
N ARG A 209 -17.42 -4.96 25.48
CA ARG A 209 -16.58 -6.16 25.61
C ARG A 209 -15.08 -5.87 25.66
N PHE A 210 -14.64 -4.67 25.32
CA PHE A 210 -13.25 -4.23 25.39
C PHE A 210 -13.11 -3.15 26.46
N LYS A 211 -13.04 -3.55 27.74
CA LYS A 211 -12.61 -2.67 28.82
C LYS A 211 -11.12 -2.37 28.63
N VAL A 212 -10.83 -1.42 27.77
CA VAL A 212 -9.51 -0.78 27.74
C VAL A 212 -9.51 0.27 28.85
N GLU A 213 -8.55 0.23 29.75
CA GLU A 213 -8.35 1.29 30.70
C GLU A 213 -8.00 2.56 29.93
N LYS A 214 -8.94 3.48 29.86
CA LYS A 214 -8.91 4.72 29.08
C LYS A 214 -7.63 5.54 29.33
N GLU A 215 -7.12 5.50 30.56
CA GLU A 215 -5.92 6.22 30.99
C GLU A 215 -4.63 5.74 30.30
N HIS A 216 -4.53 4.46 29.94
CA HIS A 216 -3.35 3.93 29.25
C HIS A 216 -3.36 4.29 27.77
N LEU A 217 -4.53 4.37 27.16
CA LEU A 217 -4.70 4.73 25.75
C LEU A 217 -4.44 6.23 25.52
N GLU A 218 -4.94 7.10 26.41
CA GLU A 218 -4.72 8.54 26.33
C GLU A 218 -3.25 8.90 26.48
N ALA A 219 -2.50 8.24 27.35
CA ALA A 219 -1.06 8.45 27.53
C ALA A 219 -0.23 8.00 26.30
N VAL A 220 -0.67 6.97 25.57
CA VAL A 220 -0.02 6.49 24.34
C VAL A 220 -0.40 7.40 23.17
N VAL A 221 -1.66 7.83 23.06
CA VAL A 221 -2.16 8.72 22.02
C VAL A 221 -1.54 10.12 22.12
N GLU A 222 -1.41 10.71 23.34
CA GLU A 222 -0.74 12.00 23.51
C GLU A 222 0.74 11.99 23.12
N ARG A 223 1.44 10.86 23.28
CA ARG A 223 2.83 10.71 22.85
C ARG A 223 2.94 10.53 21.33
N SER A 224 1.96 9.90 20.69
CA SER A 224 1.93 9.65 19.23
C SER A 224 1.49 10.87 18.44
N ALA A 225 0.58 11.71 18.95
CA ALA A 225 0.07 12.90 18.27
C ALA A 225 1.13 14.00 18.02
N LYS A 226 2.30 13.92 18.67
CA LYS A 226 3.40 14.88 18.50
C LYS A 226 4.48 14.49 17.50
N LYS A 227 4.42 13.31 16.88
CA LYS A 227 5.42 12.88 15.86
C LYS A 227 4.76 12.04 14.78
N THR A 228 4.74 12.54 13.57
CA THR A 228 4.37 11.89 12.30
C THR A 228 5.34 10.79 11.84
N VAL A 229 6.08 10.18 12.74
CA VAL A 229 6.99 9.05 12.47
C VAL A 229 6.63 7.94 13.45
N PRO A 230 6.44 6.68 13.01
CA PRO A 230 6.25 5.56 13.91
C PRO A 230 7.36 5.59 14.97
N GLN A 231 7.02 5.51 16.26
CA GLN A 231 8.04 5.36 17.29
C GLN A 231 8.60 3.94 17.19
N VAL A 232 9.64 3.81 16.38
CA VAL A 232 10.41 2.57 16.26
C VAL A 232 11.37 2.53 17.45
N GLN A 233 11.08 1.73 18.46
CA GLN A 233 12.07 1.34 19.45
C GLN A 233 12.85 0.16 18.87
N ILE A 234 14.12 0.36 18.61
CA ILE A 234 15.05 -0.73 18.24
C ILE A 234 15.16 -1.63 19.47
N ILE A 235 14.51 -2.78 19.41
CA ILE A 235 14.84 -3.86 20.34
C ILE A 235 16.11 -4.48 19.78
N GLN A 236 17.26 -4.14 20.38
CA GLN A 236 18.61 -4.68 20.17
C GLN A 236 18.73 -5.80 19.13
N SER A 237 19.73 -5.67 18.26
CA SER A 237 20.17 -6.79 17.43
C SER A 237 20.34 -8.02 18.34
N VAL A 238 19.57 -9.08 18.07
CA VAL A 238 19.65 -10.36 18.82
C VAL A 238 20.93 -11.08 18.39
N THR A 239 22.11 -10.44 18.60
CA THR A 239 23.40 -11.05 18.34
C THR A 239 24.09 -11.60 19.58
N ASP A 240 23.59 -11.32 20.80
CA ASP A 240 24.38 -11.56 21.98
C ASP A 240 24.03 -12.81 22.81
N ASN A 241 22.98 -13.59 22.49
CA ASN A 241 22.68 -14.85 23.21
C ASN A 241 21.85 -15.82 22.39
N VAL A 242 22.28 -16.20 21.19
CA VAL A 242 21.73 -17.38 20.52
C VAL A 242 22.78 -18.47 20.51
N ASP A 243 22.45 -19.63 21.09
CA ASP A 243 23.23 -20.87 20.92
C ASP A 243 23.52 -21.07 19.42
N ARG A 244 24.79 -21.35 19.10
CA ARG A 244 25.38 -21.31 17.76
C ARG A 244 24.83 -22.33 16.74
N ASP A 245 23.68 -22.95 16.99
CA ASP A 245 23.10 -23.95 16.10
C ASP A 245 21.94 -23.47 15.20
N ASP A 246 21.53 -22.19 15.29
CA ASP A 246 20.58 -21.60 14.36
C ASP A 246 21.28 -20.57 13.47
N GLU A 247 21.58 -20.95 12.22
CA GLU A 247 22.20 -20.14 11.15
C GLU A 247 21.33 -18.96 10.64
N LYS A 248 20.58 -18.27 11.50
CA LYS A 248 19.93 -16.99 11.15
C LYS A 248 20.70 -15.82 11.75
N VAL A 249 21.94 -15.66 11.34
CA VAL A 249 22.76 -14.48 11.62
C VAL A 249 22.14 -13.27 10.90
N GLY A 250 21.69 -12.26 11.64
CA GLY A 250 21.42 -10.94 11.11
C GLY A 250 19.96 -10.58 10.84
N MET A 251 19.01 -10.97 11.69
CA MET A 251 17.62 -10.49 11.59
C MET A 251 17.40 -9.24 12.45
N TRP A 252 16.83 -8.19 11.85
CA TRP A 252 16.36 -7.01 12.56
C TRP A 252 14.92 -7.22 13.03
N ILE A 253 14.64 -6.83 14.28
CA ILE A 253 13.28 -6.83 14.84
C ILE A 253 12.98 -5.42 15.32
N LEU A 254 11.92 -4.82 14.75
CA LEU A 254 11.42 -3.52 15.16
C LEU A 254 10.15 -3.71 16.00
N HIS A 255 10.11 -3.08 17.17
CA HIS A 255 8.89 -2.95 17.96
C HIS A 255 8.17 -1.66 17.55
N VAL A 256 6.99 -1.78 16.97
CA VAL A 256 6.24 -0.67 16.38
C VAL A 256 4.97 -0.40 17.17
N ARG A 257 4.78 0.86 17.56
CA ARG A 257 3.63 1.35 18.34
C ARG A 257 3.04 2.58 17.64
N SER A 258 2.40 2.38 16.51
CA SER A 258 1.57 3.42 15.90
C SER A 258 0.13 3.29 16.36
N GLU A 259 -0.67 4.34 16.16
CA GLU A 259 -2.05 4.39 16.60
C GLU A 259 -2.87 3.18 16.16
N TYR A 260 -2.84 2.86 14.84
CA TYR A 260 -3.65 1.79 14.29
C TYR A 260 -3.08 0.40 14.57
N ILE A 261 -1.77 0.25 14.68
CA ILE A 261 -1.15 -1.00 15.13
C ILE A 261 -1.56 -1.29 16.57
N VAL A 262 -1.52 -0.30 17.46
CA VAL A 262 -1.95 -0.48 18.86
C VAL A 262 -3.45 -0.80 18.94
N LYS A 263 -4.31 -0.08 18.18
CA LYS A 263 -5.76 -0.39 18.10
C LYS A 263 -6.01 -1.82 17.64
N MET A 264 -5.32 -2.27 16.59
CA MET A 264 -5.48 -3.62 16.06
C MET A 264 -4.86 -4.70 16.97
N SER A 265 -3.85 -4.37 17.75
CA SER A 265 -3.27 -5.29 18.75
C SER A 265 -4.19 -5.59 19.93
N GLN A 266 -5.25 -4.81 20.11
CA GLN A 266 -6.27 -5.03 21.16
C GLN A 266 -7.29 -6.12 20.79
N LEU A 267 -7.26 -6.60 19.54
CA LEU A 267 -8.13 -7.71 19.14
C LEU A 267 -7.68 -9.01 19.80
N ASP A 268 -8.64 -9.74 20.37
CA ASP A 268 -8.40 -11.08 20.92
C ASP A 268 -8.23 -12.17 19.84
N SER A 269 -8.21 -11.76 18.57
CA SER A 269 -8.19 -12.67 17.43
C SER A 269 -7.14 -12.25 16.40
N THR A 270 -6.80 -13.20 15.55
CA THR A 270 -5.95 -12.98 14.39
C THR A 270 -6.55 -11.95 13.43
N MET A 271 -5.80 -10.89 13.09
CA MET A 271 -6.20 -9.91 12.08
C MET A 271 -6.11 -10.53 10.69
N LYS A 272 -7.10 -10.31 9.83
CA LYS A 272 -7.05 -10.71 8.42
C LYS A 272 -6.34 -9.66 7.57
N ALA A 273 -5.75 -10.07 6.47
CA ALA A 273 -5.21 -9.14 5.49
C ALA A 273 -6.35 -8.52 4.66
N TYR A 274 -6.37 -7.21 4.56
CA TYR A 274 -7.33 -6.45 3.76
C TYR A 274 -6.67 -5.81 2.54
N LEU A 275 -5.34 -5.67 2.55
CA LEU A 275 -4.54 -5.19 1.43
C LEU A 275 -3.61 -6.31 0.97
N ASP A 276 -3.35 -6.35 -0.33
CA ASP A 276 -2.51 -7.38 -0.94
C ASP A 276 -1.03 -7.25 -0.57
N ASP A 277 -0.50 -6.03 -0.39
CA ASP A 277 0.86 -5.83 0.10
C ASP A 277 1.04 -6.32 1.55
N LEU A 278 0.05 -6.12 2.42
CA LEU A 278 0.07 -6.75 3.75
C LEU A 278 0.04 -8.28 3.63
N ALA A 279 -0.78 -8.82 2.71
CA ALA A 279 -0.81 -10.25 2.47
C ALA A 279 0.52 -10.79 1.92
N GLN A 280 1.23 -10.03 1.10
CA GLN A 280 2.56 -10.36 0.61
C GLN A 280 3.56 -10.51 1.76
N ILE A 281 3.54 -9.61 2.73
CA ILE A 281 4.46 -9.59 3.88
C ILE A 281 4.05 -10.59 4.96
N ALA A 282 2.82 -10.51 5.44
CA ALA A 282 2.38 -11.24 6.63
C ALA A 282 1.51 -12.47 6.32
N GLY A 283 1.12 -12.67 5.05
CA GLY A 283 0.22 -13.74 4.63
C GLY A 283 -1.26 -13.40 4.86
N PRO A 284 -2.17 -14.40 4.75
CA PRO A 284 -3.62 -14.20 4.83
C PRO A 284 -4.11 -13.67 6.18
N SER A 285 -3.29 -13.81 7.21
CA SER A 285 -3.66 -13.42 8.57
C SER A 285 -2.43 -13.15 9.43
N ILE A 286 -2.53 -12.09 10.22
CA ILE A 286 -1.52 -11.62 11.15
C ILE A 286 -1.88 -12.12 12.55
N ARG A 287 -1.00 -12.93 13.14
CA ARG A 287 -1.21 -13.48 14.48
C ARG A 287 -1.04 -12.39 15.54
N CYS A 288 -1.86 -12.46 16.60
CA CYS A 288 -1.66 -11.69 17.82
C CYS A 288 -1.15 -12.65 18.91
N ILE A 289 -0.04 -12.29 19.56
CA ILE A 289 0.55 -13.03 20.68
C ILE A 289 0.36 -12.22 21.98
N SER A 290 0.35 -12.90 23.12
CA SER A 290 0.28 -12.21 24.42
C SER A 290 1.54 -11.40 24.69
N ALA A 291 1.40 -10.22 25.30
CA ALA A 291 2.52 -9.47 25.85
C ALA A 291 3.27 -10.36 26.87
N GLY A 292 4.61 -10.37 26.79
CA GLY A 292 5.43 -11.24 27.63
C GLY A 292 5.53 -12.70 27.17
N SER A 293 5.06 -13.02 25.95
CA SER A 293 5.30 -14.34 25.35
C SER A 293 6.79 -14.69 25.35
N PRO A 294 7.16 -15.96 25.64
CA PRO A 294 8.55 -16.39 25.62
C PRO A 294 9.22 -16.11 24.27
N HIS A 295 10.47 -15.65 24.29
CA HIS A 295 11.26 -15.32 23.07
C HIS A 295 11.19 -16.44 22.00
N LYS A 296 11.36 -17.70 22.39
CA LYS A 296 11.25 -18.87 21.50
C LYS A 296 9.90 -18.93 20.75
N MET A 297 8.81 -18.54 21.42
CA MET A 297 7.48 -18.51 20.80
C MET A 297 7.37 -17.35 19.80
N VAL A 298 7.87 -16.17 20.17
CA VAL A 298 7.93 -14.98 19.29
C VAL A 298 8.69 -15.35 18.02
N MET A 299 9.89 -15.89 18.14
CA MET A 299 10.75 -16.27 17.01
C MET A 299 10.12 -17.37 16.14
N LYS A 300 9.43 -18.34 16.74
CA LYS A 300 8.71 -19.39 15.98
C LYS A 300 7.60 -18.79 15.12
N VAL A 301 6.88 -17.80 15.62
CA VAL A 301 5.79 -17.16 14.86
C VAL A 301 6.36 -16.24 13.78
N LEU A 302 7.38 -15.44 14.09
CA LEU A 302 8.10 -14.59 13.14
C LEU A 302 8.85 -15.39 12.07
N GLY A 303 9.21 -16.64 12.32
CA GLY A 303 9.81 -17.53 11.30
C GLY A 303 8.86 -17.92 10.16
N SER A 304 7.55 -17.66 10.32
CA SER A 304 6.51 -17.94 9.30
C SER A 304 5.88 -16.68 8.72
N ALA A 305 6.09 -15.52 9.35
CA ALA A 305 5.55 -14.24 8.92
C ALA A 305 6.55 -13.13 9.31
N ASP A 306 6.62 -12.07 8.49
CA ASP A 306 7.56 -10.98 8.76
C ASP A 306 7.00 -9.95 9.78
N ALA A 307 5.73 -10.10 10.18
CA ALA A 307 5.09 -9.28 11.20
C ALA A 307 4.12 -10.07 12.08
N ILE A 308 4.03 -9.70 13.36
CA ILE A 308 3.04 -10.19 14.33
C ILE A 308 2.55 -9.04 15.19
N LEU A 309 1.30 -9.11 15.65
CA LEU A 309 0.75 -8.22 16.68
C LEU A 309 1.11 -8.75 18.09
N VAL A 310 1.30 -7.82 19.02
CA VAL A 310 1.51 -8.11 20.43
C VAL A 310 0.36 -7.48 21.21
N HIS A 311 -0.42 -8.30 21.92
CA HIS A 311 -1.66 -7.87 22.56
C HIS A 311 -1.46 -6.66 23.48
N ASN A 312 -2.24 -5.60 23.25
CA ASN A 312 -2.20 -4.31 23.92
C ASN A 312 -0.84 -3.59 23.87
N ASP A 313 0.08 -3.99 22.98
CA ASP A 313 1.43 -3.44 22.97
C ASP A 313 1.90 -2.91 21.63
N GLY A 314 1.40 -3.44 20.52
CA GLY A 314 1.84 -3.01 19.19
C GLY A 314 2.14 -4.18 18.26
N ALA A 315 3.26 -4.12 17.53
CA ALA A 315 3.70 -5.18 16.61
C ALA A 315 5.21 -5.40 16.65
N TYR A 316 5.64 -6.61 16.34
CA TYR A 316 7.01 -6.90 15.95
C TYR A 316 7.06 -7.08 14.44
N CYS A 317 7.99 -6.36 13.80
CA CYS A 317 8.24 -6.38 12.36
C CYS A 317 9.70 -6.77 12.11
N THR A 318 9.96 -7.65 11.14
CA THR A 318 11.30 -8.23 10.91
C THR A 318 11.78 -8.04 9.50
N GLY A 319 13.11 -8.01 9.33
CA GLY A 319 13.79 -7.98 8.05
C GLY A 319 15.25 -8.40 8.18
N SER A 320 15.88 -8.79 7.07
CA SER A 320 17.30 -9.10 7.01
C SER A 320 18.18 -7.85 7.15
N THR A 321 17.63 -6.68 6.84
CA THR A 321 18.23 -5.36 7.05
C THR A 321 17.26 -4.48 7.85
N TYR A 322 17.79 -3.37 8.39
CA TYR A 322 16.98 -2.34 9.06
C TYR A 322 15.89 -1.79 8.12
N ASP A 323 16.26 -1.46 6.88
CA ASP A 323 15.34 -0.89 5.89
C ASP A 323 14.24 -1.89 5.50
N GLU A 324 14.57 -3.19 5.46
CA GLU A 324 13.56 -4.23 5.23
C GLU A 324 12.58 -4.33 6.40
N ALA A 325 13.07 -4.33 7.63
CA ALA A 325 12.22 -4.33 8.82
C ALA A 325 11.35 -3.06 8.92
N LEU A 326 11.89 -1.90 8.54
CA LEU A 326 11.17 -0.63 8.49
C LEU A 326 10.05 -0.68 7.43
N CYS A 327 10.33 -1.20 6.25
CA CYS A 327 9.32 -1.42 5.21
C CYS A 327 8.17 -2.32 5.70
N VAL A 328 8.50 -3.42 6.37
CA VAL A 328 7.49 -4.30 7.00
C VAL A 328 6.65 -3.53 8.02
N ALA A 329 7.26 -2.64 8.81
CA ALA A 329 6.56 -1.80 9.78
C ALA A 329 5.60 -0.80 9.10
N GLU A 330 6.02 -0.16 8.01
CA GLU A 330 5.18 0.79 7.25
C GLU A 330 3.99 0.09 6.60
N VAL A 331 4.20 -1.08 5.99
CA VAL A 331 3.10 -1.90 5.43
C VAL A 331 2.17 -2.39 6.52
N MET A 332 2.70 -2.75 7.68
CA MET A 332 1.91 -3.19 8.82
C MET A 332 1.02 -2.05 9.35
N GLU A 333 1.55 -0.83 9.45
CA GLU A 333 0.78 0.36 9.85
C GLU A 333 -0.36 0.65 8.88
N LYS A 334 -0.07 0.71 7.58
CA LYS A 334 -1.08 0.89 6.53
C LYS A 334 -2.12 -0.23 6.53
N GLY A 335 -1.68 -1.47 6.70
CA GLY A 335 -2.56 -2.62 6.79
C GLY A 335 -3.49 -2.58 8.00
N CYS A 336 -3.01 -2.11 9.16
CA CYS A 336 -3.82 -1.89 10.35
C CYS A 336 -4.82 -0.74 10.16
N LEU A 337 -4.41 0.37 9.52
CA LEU A 337 -5.29 1.46 9.13
C LEU A 337 -6.46 0.95 8.27
N ALA A 338 -6.16 0.17 7.24
CA ALA A 338 -7.16 -0.41 6.35
C ALA A 338 -8.07 -1.43 7.05
N ALA A 339 -7.51 -2.30 7.88
CA ALA A 339 -8.25 -3.30 8.64
C ALA A 339 -9.22 -2.65 9.64
N TYR A 340 -8.78 -1.58 10.31
CA TYR A 340 -9.62 -0.85 11.26
C TYR A 340 -10.86 -0.27 10.57
N LEU A 341 -10.69 0.43 9.44
CA LEU A 341 -11.81 0.93 8.65
C LEU A 341 -12.71 -0.19 8.15
N ALA A 342 -12.14 -1.25 7.59
CA ALA A 342 -12.87 -2.39 7.06
C ALA A 342 -13.75 -3.04 8.12
N MET A 343 -13.25 -3.22 9.34
CA MET A 343 -14.01 -3.78 10.46
C MET A 343 -15.16 -2.87 10.88
N ILE A 344 -14.93 -1.56 10.97
CA ILE A 344 -15.96 -0.58 11.29
C ILE A 344 -17.07 -0.59 10.23
N ARG A 345 -16.69 -0.65 8.94
CA ARG A 345 -17.62 -0.55 7.82
C ARG A 345 -18.17 -1.90 7.32
N GLY A 346 -17.77 -3.00 7.94
CA GLY A 346 -18.21 -4.35 7.58
C GLY A 346 -17.68 -4.83 6.21
N ALA A 347 -16.54 -4.29 5.75
CA ALA A 347 -15.90 -4.72 4.51
C ALA A 347 -15.23 -6.08 4.69
N ALA A 348 -15.25 -6.90 3.64
CA ALA A 348 -14.65 -8.22 3.66
C ALA A 348 -13.12 -8.17 3.47
N PRO A 349 -12.35 -9.01 4.17
CA PRO A 349 -10.92 -9.16 3.92
C PRO A 349 -10.64 -9.78 2.54
N LEU A 350 -9.38 -9.77 2.13
CA LEU A 350 -8.93 -10.54 0.98
C LEU A 350 -9.32 -12.01 1.09
N GLY A 351 -9.66 -12.62 -0.05
CA GLY A 351 -9.90 -14.05 -0.12
C GLY A 351 -8.65 -14.84 0.31
N PHE A 352 -8.84 -15.89 1.10
CA PHE A 352 -7.72 -16.68 1.63
C PHE A 352 -6.75 -17.16 0.55
N PHE A 353 -7.28 -17.65 -0.57
CA PHE A 353 -6.45 -18.17 -1.68
C PHE A 353 -5.65 -17.07 -2.38
N ASP A 354 -6.25 -15.88 -2.57
CA ASP A 354 -5.56 -14.75 -3.18
C ASP A 354 -4.44 -14.26 -2.24
N ALA A 355 -4.73 -14.01 -0.97
CA ALA A 355 -3.75 -13.61 0.02
C ALA A 355 -2.61 -14.65 0.20
N PHE A 356 -2.92 -15.95 0.14
CA PHE A 356 -1.92 -17.01 0.17
C PHE A 356 -1.03 -17.01 -1.08
N LYS A 357 -1.62 -16.77 -2.26
CA LYS A 357 -0.89 -16.65 -3.51
C LYS A 357 0.04 -15.44 -3.50
N ASP A 358 -0.42 -14.30 -2.97
CA ASP A 358 0.37 -13.08 -2.84
C ASP A 358 1.60 -13.33 -1.95
N ARG A 359 1.43 -13.92 -0.78
CA ARG A 359 2.53 -14.33 0.10
C ARG A 359 3.52 -15.26 -0.60
N ARG A 360 3.01 -16.29 -1.28
CA ARG A 360 3.86 -17.27 -1.98
C ARG A 360 4.64 -16.62 -3.13
N THR A 361 4.04 -15.70 -3.86
CA THR A 361 4.70 -14.98 -4.95
C THR A 361 5.81 -14.09 -4.39
N TYR A 362 5.52 -13.35 -3.33
CA TYR A 362 6.49 -12.51 -2.65
C TYR A 362 7.70 -13.31 -2.16
N THR A 363 7.49 -14.35 -1.37
CA THR A 363 8.58 -15.17 -0.80
C THR A 363 9.41 -15.93 -1.84
N LYS A 364 8.84 -16.25 -3.00
CA LYS A 364 9.57 -16.99 -4.06
C LYS A 364 10.31 -16.08 -5.02
N LYS A 365 9.78 -14.91 -5.33
CA LYS A 365 10.27 -14.04 -6.40
C LYS A 365 10.87 -12.75 -5.86
N TYR A 366 10.11 -11.98 -5.09
CA TYR A 366 10.50 -10.62 -4.74
C TYR A 366 11.50 -10.53 -3.58
N SER A 367 11.38 -11.37 -2.55
CA SER A 367 12.34 -11.40 -1.44
C SER A 367 13.76 -11.80 -1.89
N LYS A 368 13.88 -12.56 -2.99
CA LYS A 368 15.17 -13.00 -3.54
C LYS A 368 15.84 -11.98 -4.45
N LEU A 369 15.06 -11.11 -5.10
CA LEU A 369 15.61 -10.04 -5.93
C LEU A 369 16.28 -8.95 -5.07
N MET A 370 15.85 -8.82 -3.82
CA MET A 370 16.38 -7.84 -2.87
C MET A 370 17.64 -8.30 -2.12
N THR A 371 17.99 -9.59 -2.20
CA THR A 371 19.20 -10.14 -1.56
C THR A 371 20.37 -10.31 -2.54
N GLN A 372 20.21 -9.89 -3.81
CA GLN A 372 21.26 -10.02 -4.85
C GLN A 372 21.97 -8.69 -5.17
N GLU A 373 21.69 -7.63 -4.41
CA GLU A 373 22.47 -6.39 -4.34
C GLU A 373 23.22 -6.35 -3.02
#